data_ce79567894d0d9d423b8dc91e7a85167
#
_entry.id   ce79567894d0d9d423b8dc91e7a85167
#
_cell.length_a   1.000
_cell.length_b   1.000
_cell.length_c   1.000
_cell.angle_alpha   90.00
_cell.angle_beta   90.00
_cell.angle_gamma   90.00
#
_symmetry.space_group_name_H-M   'P 1'
#
loop_
_entity.id
_entity.type
_entity.pdbx_description
1 polymer ?
#
loop_
_entity_poly.entity_id
_entity_poly.type
_entity_poly.pdbx_seq_one_letter_code
_entity_poly.pdbx_strand_id
1 'polypeptide(L)'
;MKNFIRIGLVAVTSSLLAYASVPNLCAAEPPVPVTPSKPIELFNGKDFSGWTFCLRSNTEPSKTFTVSNGLIHCTGQPYGYMRTETAYRDYRLTVQWRFVKVAQNADNTGVFVHVQPPDAVWPKCIENQGQFQHQGQLVLMGGVTCKRNDTPQTRSVPMLGPQNEKPAGEWNTYEIVCSGDTLKNYVNGKLMNQVTECSVSSGAIALQSEGGEFEARKVTIEPLPPVTTNTPSN
;
A
#
# COMPACT_ATOMS: atom_id res chain seq x y z
N MET A 1 46.58 57.33 -57.84
CA MET A 1 45.33 56.69 -57.47
C MET A 1 45.51 56.00 -56.14
N LYS A 2 44.96 56.60 -55.05
CA LYS A 2 45.15 56.08 -53.66
C LYS A 2 43.82 55.43 -53.25
N ASN A 3 43.86 54.15 -53.05
CA ASN A 3 42.68 53.36 -52.53
C ASN A 3 42.61 53.49 -51.00
N PHE A 4 41.54 54.03 -50.48
CA PHE A 4 41.23 54.04 -49.02
C PHE A 4 40.38 52.79 -48.69
N ILE A 5 40.94 51.93 -47.87
CA ILE A 5 40.19 50.79 -47.25
C ILE A 5 39.47 51.31 -46.01
N ARG A 6 38.14 51.24 -46.01
CA ARG A 6 37.31 51.50 -44.80
C ARG A 6 37.22 50.23 -44.02
N ILE A 7 37.77 50.24 -42.80
CA ILE A 7 37.54 49.13 -41.82
C ILE A 7 36.24 49.42 -41.05
N GLY A 8 35.25 48.58 -41.26
CA GLY A 8 34.01 48.64 -40.50
C GLY A 8 34.18 47.97 -39.12
N LEU A 9 33.90 48.72 -38.07
CA LEU A 9 33.89 48.25 -36.70
C LEU A 9 32.56 47.53 -36.44
N VAL A 10 32.59 46.22 -36.24
CA VAL A 10 31.39 45.41 -35.84
C VAL A 10 31.35 45.45 -34.32
N ALA A 11 30.34 46.10 -33.76
CA ALA A 11 30.04 46.06 -32.32
C ALA A 11 29.33 44.76 -32.00
N VAL A 12 29.98 43.89 -31.25
CA VAL A 12 29.34 42.66 -30.68
C VAL A 12 28.65 43.06 -29.38
N THR A 13 27.32 43.12 -29.41
CA THR A 13 26.51 43.32 -28.21
C THR A 13 26.33 41.96 -27.53
N SER A 14 27.00 41.74 -26.38
CA SER A 14 26.82 40.57 -25.52
C SER A 14 25.50 40.71 -24.76
N SER A 15 24.48 39.96 -25.16
CA SER A 15 23.25 39.83 -24.40
C SER A 15 23.47 38.92 -23.21
N LEU A 16 23.50 39.46 -22.00
CA LEU A 16 23.44 38.70 -20.77
C LEU A 16 22.02 38.11 -20.62
N LEU A 17 21.84 36.82 -20.89
CA LEU A 17 20.63 36.08 -20.48
C LEU A 17 20.65 35.90 -18.96
N ALA A 18 19.82 36.66 -18.27
CA ALA A 18 19.55 36.41 -16.86
C ALA A 18 18.78 35.09 -16.73
N TYR A 19 19.44 34.07 -16.20
CA TYR A 19 18.78 32.86 -15.76
C TYR A 19 17.92 33.19 -14.53
N ALA A 20 16.62 33.34 -14.72
CA ALA A 20 15.68 33.36 -13.61
C ALA A 20 15.73 31.98 -12.93
N SER A 21 16.20 31.92 -11.69
CA SER A 21 16.12 30.75 -10.86
C SER A 21 14.64 30.42 -10.63
N VAL A 22 14.17 29.33 -11.25
CA VAL A 22 12.85 28.76 -10.98
C VAL A 22 12.85 28.36 -9.50
N PRO A 23 11.90 28.85 -8.67
CA PRO A 23 11.85 28.41 -7.28
C PRO A 23 11.65 26.90 -7.27
N ASN A 24 12.56 26.21 -6.58
CA ASN A 24 12.46 24.79 -6.34
C ASN A 24 11.09 24.54 -5.69
N LEU A 25 10.16 23.91 -6.42
CA LEU A 25 8.88 23.51 -5.88
C LEU A 25 9.21 22.51 -4.77
N CYS A 26 9.17 22.98 -3.52
CA CYS A 26 9.44 22.19 -2.34
C CYS A 26 8.49 20.97 -2.42
N ALA A 27 9.03 19.80 -2.71
CA ALA A 27 8.25 18.58 -2.65
C ALA A 27 7.67 18.52 -1.23
N ALA A 28 6.36 18.52 -1.10
CA ALA A 28 5.70 18.43 0.20
C ALA A 28 6.30 17.25 0.96
N GLU A 29 6.73 17.49 2.19
CA GLU A 29 7.24 16.41 3.03
C GLU A 29 6.18 15.30 3.13
N PRO A 30 6.58 14.03 3.07
CA PRO A 30 5.62 12.94 3.20
C PRO A 30 4.87 13.09 4.53
N PRO A 31 3.55 12.86 4.54
CA PRO A 31 2.74 13.04 5.76
C PRO A 31 3.29 12.18 6.89
N VAL A 32 3.41 12.77 8.10
CA VAL A 32 3.88 12.05 9.28
C VAL A 32 2.93 10.89 9.58
N PRO A 33 3.42 9.64 9.65
CA PRO A 33 2.56 8.49 9.91
C PRO A 33 1.92 8.54 11.30
N VAL A 34 0.64 8.19 11.38
CA VAL A 34 -0.13 8.15 12.61
C VAL A 34 0.02 6.79 13.30
N THR A 35 0.40 6.79 14.58
CA THR A 35 0.23 5.64 15.48
C THR A 35 -1.12 5.75 16.18
N PRO A 36 -2.05 4.81 15.99
CA PRO A 36 -3.37 4.91 16.62
C PRO A 36 -3.25 4.81 18.15
N SER A 37 -3.95 5.70 18.87
CA SER A 37 -4.08 5.65 20.34
C SER A 37 -5.40 5.04 20.80
N LYS A 38 -6.32 4.80 19.86
CA LYS A 38 -7.62 4.15 20.03
C LYS A 38 -8.02 3.48 18.70
N PRO A 39 -9.00 2.57 18.70
CA PRO A 39 -9.51 1.99 17.47
C PRO A 39 -10.01 3.05 16.49
N ILE A 40 -9.70 2.87 15.21
CA ILE A 40 -10.11 3.73 14.10
C ILE A 40 -10.77 2.84 13.04
N GLU A 41 -12.03 3.11 12.73
CA GLU A 41 -12.73 2.52 11.61
C GLU A 41 -12.27 3.24 10.33
N LEU A 42 -11.48 2.55 9.50
CA LEU A 42 -11.00 3.11 8.23
C LEU A 42 -12.10 3.13 7.16
N PHE A 43 -13.06 2.22 7.25
CA PHE A 43 -14.25 2.19 6.42
C PHE A 43 -15.50 2.45 7.26
N ASN A 44 -16.24 3.48 6.92
CA ASN A 44 -17.40 3.97 7.69
C ASN A 44 -18.73 3.27 7.32
N GLY A 45 -18.71 2.32 6.35
CA GLY A 45 -19.91 1.60 5.87
C GLY A 45 -20.82 2.42 4.95
N LYS A 46 -20.47 3.64 4.58
CA LYS A 46 -21.34 4.57 3.83
C LYS A 46 -20.72 5.06 2.52
N ASP A 47 -19.46 5.44 2.58
CA ASP A 47 -18.71 6.03 1.47
C ASP A 47 -17.20 5.81 1.60
N PHE A 48 -16.44 6.37 0.68
CA PHE A 48 -14.99 6.28 0.66
C PHE A 48 -14.30 7.50 1.27
N SER A 49 -14.92 8.20 2.23
CA SER A 49 -14.26 9.30 2.95
C SER A 49 -12.97 8.82 3.61
N GLY A 50 -11.87 9.55 3.39
CA GLY A 50 -10.52 9.18 3.86
C GLY A 50 -9.79 8.16 2.99
N TRP A 51 -10.35 7.83 1.81
CA TRP A 51 -9.73 6.97 0.81
C TRP A 51 -9.47 7.69 -0.50
N THR A 52 -8.40 7.30 -1.18
CA THR A 52 -8.07 7.70 -2.55
C THR A 52 -7.79 6.47 -3.40
N PHE A 53 -7.75 6.64 -4.73
CA PHE A 53 -7.70 5.54 -5.68
C PHE A 53 -6.53 5.69 -6.63
N CYS A 54 -5.88 4.58 -6.95
CA CYS A 54 -4.90 4.48 -8.01
C CYS A 54 -5.29 3.31 -8.92
N LEU A 55 -5.93 3.60 -10.03
CA LEU A 55 -6.44 2.59 -10.97
C LEU A 55 -5.73 2.74 -12.32
N ARG A 56 -5.52 1.62 -13.01
CA ARG A 56 -4.96 1.61 -14.35
C ARG A 56 -5.78 2.48 -15.29
N SER A 57 -5.11 3.25 -16.14
CA SER A 57 -5.72 4.15 -17.14
C SER A 57 -6.60 5.25 -16.55
N ASN A 58 -6.37 5.66 -15.29
CA ASN A 58 -7.15 6.69 -14.58
C ASN A 58 -8.67 6.43 -14.68
N THR A 59 -9.07 5.17 -14.57
CA THR A 59 -10.48 4.78 -14.61
C THR A 59 -11.24 5.42 -13.45
N GLU A 60 -12.50 5.80 -13.70
CA GLU A 60 -13.40 6.31 -12.66
C GLU A 60 -13.54 5.27 -11.53
N PRO A 61 -13.27 5.65 -10.26
CA PRO A 61 -13.29 4.72 -9.14
C PRO A 61 -14.59 3.93 -9.00
N SER A 62 -15.73 4.55 -9.30
CA SER A 62 -17.05 3.92 -9.21
C SER A 62 -17.27 2.74 -10.14
N LYS A 63 -16.43 2.56 -11.16
CA LYS A 63 -16.45 1.37 -12.03
C LYS A 63 -15.76 0.16 -11.41
N THR A 64 -14.95 0.38 -10.39
CA THR A 64 -14.15 -0.66 -9.72
C THR A 64 -14.61 -0.87 -8.30
N PHE A 65 -14.79 0.20 -7.54
CA PHE A 65 -15.18 0.16 -6.13
C PHE A 65 -16.51 0.87 -5.93
N THR A 66 -17.43 0.20 -5.23
CA THR A 66 -18.73 0.76 -4.84
C THR A 66 -19.02 0.45 -3.38
N VAL A 67 -19.91 1.22 -2.76
CA VAL A 67 -20.42 0.93 -1.42
C VAL A 67 -21.90 0.63 -1.52
N SER A 68 -22.32 -0.51 -0.99
CA SER A 68 -23.73 -0.91 -0.91
C SER A 68 -23.97 -1.78 0.31
N ASN A 69 -25.05 -1.52 1.04
CA ASN A 69 -25.44 -2.28 2.23
C ASN A 69 -24.33 -2.39 3.30
N GLY A 70 -23.54 -1.33 3.48
CA GLY A 70 -22.43 -1.32 4.43
C GLY A 70 -21.20 -2.12 3.99
N LEU A 71 -21.13 -2.53 2.73
CA LEU A 71 -20.03 -3.30 2.15
C LEU A 71 -19.30 -2.47 1.09
N ILE A 72 -17.98 -2.59 1.06
CA ILE A 72 -17.17 -2.28 -0.11
C ILE A 72 -17.37 -3.45 -1.07
N HIS A 73 -17.71 -3.16 -2.32
CA HIS A 73 -17.69 -4.11 -3.41
C HIS A 73 -16.63 -3.69 -4.43
N CYS A 74 -15.76 -4.64 -4.82
CA CYS A 74 -14.73 -4.47 -5.83
C CYS A 74 -14.94 -5.45 -6.97
N THR A 75 -14.99 -4.97 -8.21
CA THR A 75 -15.17 -5.81 -9.41
C THR A 75 -13.90 -6.60 -9.79
N GLY A 76 -12.76 -6.28 -9.20
CA GLY A 76 -11.46 -6.83 -9.58
C GLY A 76 -10.83 -6.18 -10.83
N GLN A 77 -11.53 -5.28 -11.51
CA GLN A 77 -11.06 -4.64 -12.75
C GLN A 77 -11.47 -3.15 -12.79
N PRO A 78 -10.65 -2.28 -13.40
CA PRO A 78 -9.25 -2.50 -13.78
C PRO A 78 -8.32 -2.68 -12.58
N TYR A 79 -7.09 -3.13 -12.83
CA TYR A 79 -6.07 -3.30 -11.79
C TYR A 79 -5.69 -1.99 -11.12
N GLY A 80 -5.41 -2.06 -9.85
CA GLY A 80 -5.03 -0.94 -9.00
C GLY A 80 -5.47 -1.16 -7.56
N TYR A 81 -5.79 -0.11 -6.84
CA TYR A 81 -6.20 -0.19 -5.45
C TYR A 81 -6.95 1.07 -5.00
N MET A 82 -7.65 0.94 -3.88
CA MET A 82 -8.02 2.05 -3.02
C MET A 82 -7.10 2.07 -1.81
N ARG A 83 -6.63 3.24 -1.35
CA ARG A 83 -5.78 3.37 -0.18
C ARG A 83 -6.26 4.48 0.75
N THR A 84 -5.89 4.37 2.02
CA THR A 84 -6.10 5.47 2.97
C THR A 84 -5.31 6.71 2.56
N GLU A 85 -5.88 7.90 2.77
CA GLU A 85 -5.18 9.18 2.59
C GLU A 85 -4.08 9.36 3.66
N THR A 86 -4.35 8.85 4.86
CA THR A 86 -3.43 8.88 6.00
C THR A 86 -2.48 7.68 5.96
N ALA A 87 -1.20 7.95 6.26
CA ALA A 87 -0.21 6.92 6.52
C ALA A 87 -0.26 6.48 8.00
N TYR A 88 -0.05 5.20 8.26
CA TYR A 88 -0.10 4.62 9.60
C TYR A 88 1.17 3.82 9.92
N ARG A 89 1.45 3.66 11.21
CA ARG A 89 2.50 2.81 11.77
C ARG A 89 2.06 2.25 13.12
N ASP A 90 2.67 1.14 13.53
CA ASP A 90 2.48 0.52 14.84
C ASP A 90 1.00 0.29 15.19
N TYR A 91 0.40 -0.66 14.48
CA TYR A 91 -1.03 -0.97 14.59
C TYR A 91 -1.31 -2.47 14.39
N ARG A 92 -2.49 -2.89 14.83
CA ARG A 92 -3.16 -4.11 14.39
C ARG A 92 -4.27 -3.72 13.41
N LEU A 93 -4.17 -4.16 12.17
CA LEU A 93 -5.20 -4.02 11.14
C LEU A 93 -6.08 -5.26 11.13
N THR A 94 -7.39 -5.08 11.11
CA THR A 94 -8.38 -6.13 10.85
C THR A 94 -9.12 -5.81 9.55
N VAL A 95 -9.11 -6.75 8.61
CA VAL A 95 -9.90 -6.68 7.36
C VAL A 95 -10.77 -7.92 7.26
N GLN A 96 -12.08 -7.75 7.14
CA GLN A 96 -13.01 -8.84 6.83
C GLN A 96 -13.47 -8.73 5.40
N TRP A 97 -13.20 -9.78 4.61
CA TRP A 97 -13.47 -9.79 3.18
C TRP A 97 -13.82 -11.19 2.68
N ARG A 98 -14.42 -11.28 1.49
CA ARG A 98 -14.73 -12.55 0.82
C ARG A 98 -14.71 -12.38 -0.70
N PHE A 99 -14.38 -13.43 -1.43
CA PHE A 99 -14.72 -13.50 -2.86
C PHE A 99 -16.24 -13.65 -3.02
N VAL A 100 -16.82 -12.95 -4.00
CA VAL A 100 -18.26 -12.96 -4.28
C VAL A 100 -18.68 -14.24 -5.02
N LYS A 101 -17.83 -14.70 -5.93
CA LYS A 101 -18.03 -15.89 -6.76
C LYS A 101 -17.12 -17.03 -6.31
N VAL A 102 -17.38 -18.23 -6.84
CA VAL A 102 -16.44 -19.34 -6.66
C VAL A 102 -15.07 -18.90 -7.20
N ALA A 103 -14.16 -18.70 -6.28
CA ALA A 103 -12.81 -18.25 -6.62
C ALA A 103 -12.08 -19.33 -7.40
N GLN A 104 -11.34 -18.91 -8.41
CA GLN A 104 -10.45 -19.75 -9.19
C GLN A 104 -9.00 -19.35 -8.93
N ASN A 105 -8.05 -20.18 -9.32
CA ASN A 105 -6.62 -19.90 -9.10
C ASN A 105 -6.14 -18.57 -9.69
N ALA A 106 -6.87 -18.00 -10.65
CA ALA A 106 -6.57 -16.69 -11.23
C ALA A 106 -7.18 -15.51 -10.45
N ASP A 107 -8.14 -15.77 -9.54
CA ASP A 107 -8.77 -14.72 -8.77
C ASP A 107 -7.81 -14.21 -7.71
N ASN A 108 -7.47 -12.93 -7.81
CA ASN A 108 -6.49 -12.28 -6.99
C ASN A 108 -7.00 -10.97 -6.42
N THR A 109 -6.57 -10.66 -5.22
CA THR A 109 -6.69 -9.40 -4.51
C THR A 109 -5.62 -9.38 -3.42
N GLY A 110 -5.51 -8.31 -2.66
CA GLY A 110 -4.58 -8.24 -1.55
C GLY A 110 -4.86 -7.06 -0.63
N VAL A 111 -4.31 -7.13 0.56
CA VAL A 111 -4.27 -6.03 1.51
C VAL A 111 -2.83 -5.50 1.55
N PHE A 112 -2.64 -4.27 1.08
CA PHE A 112 -1.33 -3.64 1.14
C PHE A 112 -1.18 -2.89 2.47
N VAL A 113 -0.01 -3.00 3.05
CA VAL A 113 0.42 -2.18 4.17
C VAL A 113 1.69 -1.43 3.80
N HIS A 114 1.90 -0.29 4.44
CA HIS A 114 3.06 0.56 4.25
C HIS A 114 3.24 1.00 2.78
N VAL A 115 2.14 1.34 2.10
CA VAL A 115 2.19 1.89 0.73
C VAL A 115 2.93 3.21 0.74
N GLN A 116 3.98 3.29 -0.08
CA GLN A 116 4.84 4.47 -0.22
C GLN A 116 4.46 5.29 -1.45
N PRO A 117 4.57 6.63 -1.37
CA PRO A 117 4.48 7.47 -2.56
C PRO A 117 5.70 7.25 -3.48
N PRO A 118 5.58 7.61 -4.79
CA PRO A 118 4.36 8.02 -5.47
C PRO A 118 3.41 6.85 -5.75
N ASP A 119 2.12 7.14 -5.92
CA ASP A 119 1.13 6.14 -6.34
C ASP A 119 1.51 5.53 -7.70
N ALA A 120 1.40 4.22 -7.78
CA ALA A 120 1.57 3.45 -9.01
C ALA A 120 0.68 2.20 -8.92
N VAL A 121 0.22 1.64 -10.03
CA VAL A 121 -0.62 0.42 -10.04
C VAL A 121 0.02 -0.71 -9.21
N TRP A 122 1.33 -0.77 -9.22
CA TRP A 122 2.17 -1.66 -8.39
C TRP A 122 3.06 -0.80 -7.49
N PRO A 123 2.56 -0.35 -6.31
CA PRO A 123 3.30 0.58 -5.45
C PRO A 123 4.44 -0.12 -4.69
N LYS A 124 5.31 0.66 -4.10
CA LYS A 124 6.26 0.15 -3.11
C LYS A 124 5.51 -0.11 -1.80
N CYS A 125 5.35 -1.40 -1.42
CA CYS A 125 4.60 -1.81 -0.22
C CYS A 125 4.87 -3.28 0.14
N ILE A 126 4.26 -3.75 1.23
CA ILE A 126 4.13 -5.17 1.57
C ILE A 126 2.67 -5.56 1.31
N GLU A 127 2.48 -6.51 0.41
CA GLU A 127 1.18 -7.09 0.13
C GLU A 127 0.95 -8.34 0.99
N ASN A 128 -0.15 -8.36 1.70
CA ASN A 128 -0.72 -9.54 2.34
C ASN A 128 -1.64 -10.18 1.31
N GLN A 129 -1.13 -11.22 0.66
CA GLN A 129 -1.71 -11.84 -0.53
C GLN A 129 -3.12 -12.35 -0.26
N GLY A 130 -4.06 -12.01 -1.14
CA GLY A 130 -5.43 -12.47 -1.14
C GLY A 130 -5.77 -13.42 -2.29
N GLN A 131 -4.80 -13.80 -3.13
CA GLN A 131 -5.02 -14.76 -4.20
C GLN A 131 -5.60 -16.06 -3.65
N PHE A 132 -6.57 -16.62 -4.37
CA PHE A 132 -7.20 -17.89 -4.00
C PHE A 132 -6.16 -19.00 -3.78
N GLN A 133 -6.25 -19.70 -2.67
CA GLN A 133 -5.30 -20.71 -2.17
C GLN A 133 -3.91 -20.19 -1.75
N HIS A 134 -3.67 -18.88 -1.78
CA HIS A 134 -2.40 -18.27 -1.38
C HIS A 134 -2.57 -17.21 -0.28
N GLN A 135 -3.74 -17.15 0.37
CA GLN A 135 -4.02 -16.17 1.42
C GLN A 135 -3.05 -16.33 2.60
N GLY A 136 -2.38 -15.23 2.93
CA GLY A 136 -1.38 -15.24 4.00
C GLY A 136 0.07 -15.33 3.51
N GLN A 137 0.32 -15.54 2.22
CA GLN A 137 1.62 -15.29 1.60
C GLN A 137 1.92 -13.79 1.63
N LEU A 138 3.19 -13.38 1.66
CA LEU A 138 3.56 -11.98 1.48
C LEU A 138 4.22 -11.77 0.14
N VAL A 139 3.93 -10.62 -0.49
CA VAL A 139 4.61 -10.16 -1.70
C VAL A 139 5.27 -8.81 -1.42
N LEU A 140 6.59 -8.76 -1.58
CA LEU A 140 7.39 -7.57 -1.35
C LEU A 140 7.49 -6.78 -2.67
N MET A 141 6.83 -5.62 -2.74
CA MET A 141 6.72 -4.85 -3.97
C MET A 141 7.61 -3.61 -3.96
N GLY A 142 7.99 -3.16 -5.16
CA GLY A 142 8.75 -1.91 -5.33
C GLY A 142 10.13 -1.90 -4.66
N GLY A 143 10.79 -3.07 -4.53
CA GLY A 143 12.10 -3.18 -3.90
C GLY A 143 12.07 -3.20 -2.37
N VAL A 144 10.91 -3.44 -1.76
CA VAL A 144 10.83 -3.72 -0.32
C VAL A 144 11.57 -5.00 -0.01
N THR A 145 12.29 -4.99 1.11
CA THR A 145 12.97 -6.17 1.67
C THR A 145 12.47 -6.42 3.07
N CYS A 146 12.34 -7.68 3.44
CA CYS A 146 12.09 -8.15 4.81
C CYS A 146 12.89 -9.43 5.02
N LYS A 147 13.11 -9.83 6.27
CA LYS A 147 13.85 -11.01 6.63
C LYS A 147 12.94 -12.06 7.26
N ARG A 148 13.14 -13.31 6.85
CA ARG A 148 12.62 -14.51 7.50
C ARG A 148 13.69 -15.59 7.45
N ASN A 149 14.06 -16.15 8.61
CA ASN A 149 15.24 -16.99 8.76
C ASN A 149 15.16 -18.35 8.03
N ASP A 150 13.95 -18.83 7.75
CA ASP A 150 13.70 -20.13 7.10
C ASP A 150 13.51 -20.04 5.58
N THR A 151 13.66 -18.85 5.01
CA THR A 151 13.38 -18.61 3.58
C THR A 151 14.45 -17.73 2.96
N PRO A 152 14.89 -17.99 1.73
CA PRO A 152 15.70 -17.05 0.97
C PRO A 152 14.95 -15.71 0.81
N GLN A 153 15.70 -14.62 0.80
CA GLN A 153 15.13 -13.30 0.56
C GLN A 153 14.67 -13.19 -0.90
N THR A 154 13.38 -13.35 -1.13
CA THR A 154 12.74 -13.27 -2.45
C THR A 154 11.57 -12.30 -2.40
N ARG A 155 11.09 -11.87 -3.56
CA ARG A 155 9.89 -11.04 -3.66
C ARG A 155 8.67 -11.70 -3.00
N SER A 156 8.56 -13.01 -3.05
CA SER A 156 7.43 -13.77 -2.52
C SER A 156 7.88 -14.55 -1.28
N VAL A 157 7.25 -14.30 -0.14
CA VAL A 157 7.50 -14.98 1.13
C VAL A 157 6.38 -16.00 1.35
N PRO A 158 6.65 -17.31 1.20
CA PRO A 158 5.62 -18.34 1.28
C PRO A 158 4.98 -18.40 2.68
N MET A 159 3.80 -18.97 2.79
CA MET A 159 3.12 -19.22 4.06
C MET A 159 3.95 -20.12 4.97
N LEU A 160 3.80 -19.99 6.30
CA LEU A 160 4.41 -20.84 7.31
C LEU A 160 3.84 -22.27 7.35
N GLY A 161 2.71 -22.49 6.71
CA GLY A 161 2.01 -23.78 6.68
C GLY A 161 0.86 -23.78 5.68
N PRO A 162 0.02 -24.81 5.71
CA PRO A 162 -1.11 -24.93 4.79
C PRO A 162 -2.07 -23.76 4.95
N GLN A 163 -2.71 -23.39 3.84
CA GLN A 163 -3.72 -22.33 3.76
C GLN A 163 -4.81 -22.49 4.84
N ASN A 164 -5.41 -21.38 5.23
CA ASN A 164 -6.45 -21.30 6.25
C ASN A 164 -7.63 -20.42 5.79
N GLU A 165 -7.75 -20.23 4.49
CA GLU A 165 -8.88 -19.51 3.91
C GLU A 165 -10.16 -20.35 3.93
N LYS A 166 -11.27 -19.66 4.01
CA LYS A 166 -12.59 -20.28 3.87
C LYS A 166 -13.02 -20.30 2.40
N PRO A 167 -13.97 -21.16 2.04
CA PRO A 167 -14.54 -21.17 0.69
C PRO A 167 -15.04 -19.80 0.22
N ALA A 168 -15.10 -19.59 -1.09
CA ALA A 168 -15.69 -18.39 -1.67
C ALA A 168 -17.12 -18.19 -1.17
N GLY A 169 -17.52 -16.95 -0.96
CA GLY A 169 -18.77 -16.55 -0.32
C GLY A 169 -18.71 -16.49 1.20
N GLU A 170 -17.75 -17.14 1.84
CA GLU A 170 -17.55 -17.06 3.28
C GLU A 170 -16.58 -15.96 3.67
N TRP A 171 -16.85 -15.29 4.80
CA TRP A 171 -16.02 -14.20 5.29
C TRP A 171 -14.70 -14.69 5.88
N ASN A 172 -13.60 -14.22 5.30
CA ASN A 172 -12.27 -14.36 5.85
C ASN A 172 -11.90 -13.13 6.69
N THR A 173 -11.09 -13.34 7.71
CA THR A 173 -10.53 -12.27 8.54
C THR A 173 -9.03 -12.26 8.41
N TYR A 174 -8.47 -11.16 7.94
CA TYR A 174 -7.06 -10.86 8.04
C TYR A 174 -6.82 -10.03 9.30
N GLU A 175 -5.83 -10.44 10.10
CA GLU A 175 -5.24 -9.62 11.13
C GLU A 175 -3.77 -9.40 10.78
N ILE A 176 -3.40 -8.15 10.57
CA ILE A 176 -2.04 -7.78 10.19
C ILE A 176 -1.49 -6.89 11.31
N VAL A 177 -0.43 -7.37 11.97
CA VAL A 177 0.23 -6.65 13.06
C VAL A 177 1.52 -6.05 12.53
N CYS A 178 1.58 -4.73 12.49
CA CYS A 178 2.75 -3.95 12.11
C CYS A 178 3.34 -3.32 13.38
N SER A 179 4.57 -3.68 13.74
CA SER A 179 5.26 -3.18 14.92
C SER A 179 6.72 -2.86 14.58
N GLY A 180 7.04 -1.57 14.47
CA GLY A 180 8.32 -1.14 13.94
C GLY A 180 8.56 -1.75 12.56
N ASP A 181 9.67 -2.45 12.41
CA ASP A 181 10.08 -3.15 11.19
C ASP A 181 9.60 -4.61 11.10
N THR A 182 8.69 -5.02 12.00
CA THR A 182 8.14 -6.39 12.05
C THR A 182 6.71 -6.41 11.57
N LEU A 183 6.37 -7.44 10.76
CA LEU A 183 5.01 -7.71 10.31
C LEU A 183 4.64 -9.15 10.63
N LYS A 184 3.41 -9.35 11.16
CA LYS A 184 2.75 -10.65 11.30
C LYS A 184 1.42 -10.63 10.58
N ASN A 185 1.15 -11.68 9.80
CA ASN A 185 -0.12 -11.85 9.09
C ASN A 185 -0.84 -13.10 9.58
N TYR A 186 -2.09 -12.92 10.00
CA TYR A 186 -2.98 -13.99 10.42
C TYR A 186 -4.16 -14.06 9.46
N VAL A 187 -4.55 -15.28 9.09
CA VAL A 187 -5.77 -15.55 8.33
C VAL A 187 -6.67 -16.43 9.19
N ASN A 188 -7.87 -15.94 9.49
CA ASN A 188 -8.85 -16.64 10.34
C ASN A 188 -8.24 -17.12 11.68
N GLY A 189 -7.45 -16.24 12.33
CA GLY A 189 -6.81 -16.49 13.62
C GLY A 189 -5.53 -17.33 13.57
N LYS A 190 -5.16 -17.92 12.42
CA LYS A 190 -3.93 -18.69 12.27
C LYS A 190 -2.80 -17.81 11.74
N LEU A 191 -1.63 -17.82 12.41
CA LEU A 191 -0.44 -17.14 11.93
C LEU A 191 0.02 -17.79 10.60
N MET A 192 -0.04 -17.01 9.53
CA MET A 192 0.33 -17.45 8.19
C MET A 192 1.70 -16.94 7.76
N ASN A 193 2.14 -15.80 8.31
CA ASN A 193 3.45 -15.24 8.01
C ASN A 193 3.96 -14.33 9.12
N GLN A 194 5.29 -14.27 9.24
CA GLN A 194 5.98 -13.31 10.10
C GLN A 194 7.31 -12.96 9.46
N VAL A 195 7.59 -11.66 9.36
CA VAL A 195 8.85 -11.11 8.84
C VAL A 195 9.36 -9.99 9.74
N THR A 196 10.66 -9.76 9.70
CA THR A 196 11.38 -8.74 10.46
C THR A 196 12.28 -7.94 9.53
N GLU A 197 12.94 -6.91 10.06
CA GLU A 197 13.88 -6.08 9.31
C GLU A 197 13.26 -5.57 7.97
N CYS A 198 11.97 -5.24 8.01
CA CYS A 198 11.29 -4.72 6.84
C CYS A 198 11.83 -3.31 6.52
N SER A 199 12.19 -3.07 5.27
CA SER A 199 12.73 -1.78 4.80
C SER A 199 11.69 -0.65 4.76
N VAL A 200 10.42 -0.96 5.02
CA VAL A 200 9.31 -0.01 5.21
C VAL A 200 8.55 -0.39 6.49
N SER A 201 8.27 0.59 7.36
CA SER A 201 7.61 0.38 8.66
C SER A 201 6.40 1.30 8.88
N SER A 202 6.01 2.05 7.86
CA SER A 202 4.86 2.96 7.87
C SER A 202 4.39 3.24 6.44
N GLY A 203 3.17 3.69 6.27
CA GLY A 203 2.60 4.07 4.99
C GLY A 203 1.08 3.91 4.96
N ALA A 204 0.48 4.12 3.79
CA ALA A 204 -0.96 3.93 3.64
C ALA A 204 -1.32 2.44 3.65
N ILE A 205 -2.59 2.17 3.95
CA ILE A 205 -3.21 0.84 3.90
C ILE A 205 -4.09 0.80 2.65
N ALA A 206 -4.06 -0.31 1.89
CA ALA A 206 -4.85 -0.40 0.66
C ALA A 206 -5.54 -1.75 0.49
N LEU A 207 -6.63 -1.73 -0.30
CA LEU A 207 -7.34 -2.89 -0.81
C LEU A 207 -7.15 -2.94 -2.32
N GLN A 208 -6.64 -4.06 -2.81
CA GLN A 208 -6.23 -4.22 -4.21
C GLN A 208 -7.37 -4.70 -5.10
N SER A 209 -7.43 -4.20 -6.34
CA SER A 209 -8.21 -4.73 -7.46
C SER A 209 -7.27 -5.44 -8.42
N GLU A 210 -7.33 -6.78 -8.50
CA GLU A 210 -6.43 -7.59 -9.33
C GLU A 210 -7.08 -8.86 -9.90
N GLY A 211 -8.32 -8.76 -10.36
CA GLY A 211 -9.02 -9.84 -11.08
C GLY A 211 -10.07 -10.56 -10.26
N GLY A 212 -9.91 -10.68 -8.94
CA GLY A 212 -10.91 -11.28 -8.08
C GLY A 212 -12.00 -10.27 -7.68
N GLU A 213 -13.27 -10.63 -7.93
CA GLU A 213 -14.43 -9.87 -7.44
C GLU A 213 -14.61 -10.17 -5.95
N PHE A 214 -14.57 -9.12 -5.10
CA PHE A 214 -14.67 -9.30 -3.66
C PHE A 214 -15.55 -8.26 -2.98
N GLU A 215 -15.96 -8.59 -1.77
CA GLU A 215 -16.58 -7.68 -0.82
C GLU A 215 -15.74 -7.57 0.45
N ALA A 216 -15.73 -6.36 1.06
CA ALA A 216 -15.14 -6.13 2.37
C ALA A 216 -16.14 -5.37 3.26
N ARG A 217 -16.18 -5.70 4.55
CA ARG A 217 -17.16 -5.11 5.49
C ARG A 217 -16.53 -4.45 6.71
N LYS A 218 -15.31 -4.80 7.08
CA LYS A 218 -14.59 -4.26 8.21
C LYS A 218 -13.17 -3.95 7.80
N VAL A 219 -12.76 -2.71 7.98
CA VAL A 219 -11.37 -2.28 7.84
C VAL A 219 -11.07 -1.36 9.02
N THR A 220 -10.43 -1.90 10.04
CA THR A 220 -10.22 -1.23 11.33
C THR A 220 -8.77 -1.36 11.75
N ILE A 221 -8.17 -0.30 12.27
CA ILE A 221 -6.88 -0.37 12.96
C ILE A 221 -7.05 -0.14 14.45
N GLU A 222 -6.22 -0.81 15.24
CA GLU A 222 -6.20 -0.71 16.70
C GLU A 222 -4.77 -0.45 17.19
N PRO A 223 -4.61 0.22 18.35
CA PRO A 223 -3.32 0.33 19.01
C PRO A 223 -2.73 -1.05 19.27
N LEU A 224 -1.41 -1.15 19.20
CA LEU A 224 -0.73 -2.32 19.73
C LEU A 224 -0.84 -2.35 21.26
N PRO A 225 -0.94 -3.54 21.89
CA PRO A 225 -0.90 -3.64 23.34
C PRO A 225 0.43 -3.06 23.85
N PRO A 226 0.44 -2.43 25.03
CA PRO A 226 1.68 -1.97 25.64
C PRO A 226 2.70 -3.11 25.74
N VAL A 227 3.95 -2.82 25.42
CA VAL A 227 5.04 -3.78 25.64
C VAL A 227 5.17 -3.96 27.15
N THR A 228 4.69 -5.09 27.68
CA THR A 228 4.95 -5.46 29.07
C THR A 228 6.42 -5.82 29.18
N THR A 229 7.26 -4.88 29.62
CA THR A 229 8.61 -5.19 30.08
C THR A 229 8.46 -5.97 31.39
N ASN A 230 8.52 -7.29 31.33
CA ASN A 230 8.74 -8.10 32.52
C ASN A 230 10.14 -7.74 33.04
N THR A 231 10.22 -6.78 33.94
CA THR A 231 11.42 -6.59 34.75
C THR A 231 11.49 -7.81 35.68
N PRO A 232 12.54 -8.63 35.63
CA PRO A 232 12.69 -9.69 36.62
C PRO A 232 12.75 -9.02 38.00
N SER A 233 11.83 -9.37 38.87
CA SER A 233 11.93 -9.01 40.29
C SER A 233 13.13 -9.76 40.86
N ASN A 234 14.17 -9.00 41.26
CA ASN A 234 15.30 -9.49 42.03
C ASN A 234 14.85 -10.04 43.39
#